data_41536135dc8fce119cf8e10f4df4dcc5
#
_entry.id   41536135dc8fce119cf8e10f4df4dcc5
#
_cell.length_a   1.000
_cell.length_b   1.000
_cell.length_c   1.000
_cell.angle_alpha   90.00
_cell.angle_beta   90.00
_cell.angle_gamma   90.00
#
_symmetry.space_group_name_H-M   'P 1'
#
loop_
_entity.id
_entity.type
_entity.pdbx_description
1 polymer ?
#
loop_
_entity_poly.entity_id
_entity_poly.type
_entity_poly.pdbx_seq_one_letter_code
_entity_poly.pdbx_strand_id
1 'polypeptide(L)'
;MTGVMAAAVAAVAEEGAVTELRLRVGRPLVVLTAEARRAARLHSGAPFVVRREDIERVLAVASDFSVYAVNDQLVKGYVSRRGIRIGVAGEGVAESGRLLTMKHIAFLTLRIPHEVKGAADGVKEAVFGGGVKNTLVISPPYGGKTTFLRELARLSSMSYNTLVIDERWELAAAENGVPTLDLGDCDVVSGVSKLDAYENTVRAMNPEVIVTDELFRREEADAVCDAARCGVKVFASLHGESIEGALRAPAFGRLAEVAEVCVLLSPHPRAGTLKEVVTARELAERLP
;
A
#
# COMPACT_ATOMS: atom_id res chain seq x y z
N MET A 1 9.55 19.93 4.17
CA MET A 1 9.14 21.03 3.24
C MET A 1 9.53 22.37 3.84
N THR A 2 9.82 23.37 3.00
CA THR A 2 9.94 24.76 3.50
C THR A 2 8.59 25.25 4.01
N GLY A 3 8.55 26.19 4.97
CA GLY A 3 7.28 26.74 5.46
C GLY A 3 6.39 27.31 4.35
N VAL A 4 7.01 27.93 3.34
CA VAL A 4 6.30 28.48 2.18
C VAL A 4 5.70 27.38 1.29
N MET A 5 6.43 26.29 1.04
CA MET A 5 5.93 25.13 0.30
C MET A 5 4.79 24.46 1.08
N ALA A 6 4.95 24.30 2.39
CA ALA A 6 3.93 23.72 3.24
C ALA A 6 2.63 24.52 3.21
N ALA A 7 2.71 25.86 3.31
CA ALA A 7 1.56 26.74 3.21
C ALA A 7 0.86 26.64 1.84
N ALA A 8 1.64 26.58 0.74
CA ALA A 8 1.08 26.45 -0.60
C ALA A 8 0.39 25.09 -0.85
N VAL A 9 0.87 24.04 -0.20
CA VAL A 9 0.21 22.70 -0.23
C VAL A 9 -1.03 22.69 0.65
N ALA A 10 -0.96 23.29 1.85
CA ALA A 10 -2.08 23.35 2.80
C ALA A 10 -3.30 24.05 2.18
N ALA A 11 -3.09 25.12 1.42
CA ALA A 11 -4.18 25.81 0.72
C ALA A 11 -4.94 24.92 -0.26
N VAL A 12 -4.27 23.95 -0.90
CA VAL A 12 -4.94 22.95 -1.77
C VAL A 12 -5.57 21.84 -0.93
N ALA A 13 -4.96 21.48 0.20
CA ALA A 13 -5.47 20.45 1.10
C ALA A 13 -6.81 20.82 1.76
N GLU A 14 -7.14 22.11 1.86
CA GLU A 14 -8.47 22.58 2.28
C GLU A 14 -9.58 22.15 1.31
N GLU A 15 -9.25 21.92 0.04
CA GLU A 15 -10.19 21.51 -1.00
C GLU A 15 -10.35 19.97 -1.09
N GLY A 16 -9.50 19.19 -0.41
CA GLY A 16 -9.56 17.73 -0.41
C GLY A 16 -8.26 17.07 0.01
N ALA A 17 -8.34 15.78 0.34
CA ALA A 17 -7.18 15.01 0.78
C ALA A 17 -6.10 14.91 -0.31
N VAL A 18 -4.88 15.34 0.01
CA VAL A 18 -3.75 15.34 -0.92
C VAL A 18 -3.20 13.93 -1.11
N THR A 19 -3.31 13.37 -2.30
CA THR A 19 -2.86 12.02 -2.64
C THR A 19 -1.44 11.98 -3.19
N GLU A 20 -1.03 13.03 -3.92
CA GLU A 20 0.29 13.09 -4.55
C GLU A 20 0.79 14.52 -4.68
N LEU A 21 2.10 14.70 -4.48
CA LEU A 21 2.82 15.94 -4.77
C LEU A 21 3.84 15.67 -5.87
N ARG A 22 3.89 16.54 -6.88
CA ARG A 22 4.89 16.47 -7.95
C ARG A 22 5.77 17.71 -7.97
N LEU A 23 7.03 17.50 -7.62
CA LEU A 23 8.07 18.52 -7.63
C LEU A 23 8.94 18.34 -8.88
N ARG A 24 9.14 19.42 -9.64
CA ARG A 24 10.00 19.47 -10.81
C ARG A 24 10.72 20.80 -10.82
N VAL A 25 12.03 20.78 -10.82
CA VAL A 25 12.84 22.01 -10.82
C VAL A 25 12.42 22.93 -11.96
N GLY A 26 12.19 24.21 -11.65
CA GLY A 26 11.79 25.24 -12.61
C GLY A 26 10.33 25.18 -13.05
N ARG A 27 9.49 24.32 -12.43
CA ARG A 27 8.07 24.20 -12.76
C ARG A 27 7.20 24.43 -11.53
N PRO A 28 5.92 24.79 -11.71
CA PRO A 28 4.98 24.86 -10.59
C PRO A 28 4.87 23.52 -9.85
N LEU A 29 4.82 23.57 -8.52
CA LEU A 29 4.47 22.45 -7.68
C LEU A 29 3.04 22.02 -8.01
N VAL A 30 2.88 20.74 -8.35
CA VAL A 30 1.56 20.17 -8.64
C VAL A 30 1.11 19.34 -7.46
N VAL A 31 -0.11 19.58 -6.99
CA VAL A 31 -0.79 18.85 -5.93
C VAL A 31 -1.95 18.09 -6.56
N LEU A 32 -2.05 16.81 -6.27
CA LEU A 32 -3.16 15.96 -6.66
C LEU A 32 -3.98 15.65 -5.41
N THR A 33 -5.30 15.77 -5.54
CA THR A 33 -6.30 15.23 -4.62
C THR A 33 -7.06 14.11 -5.32
N ALA A 34 -8.00 13.47 -4.63
CA ALA A 34 -8.88 12.47 -5.26
C ALA A 34 -9.70 13.07 -6.42
N GLU A 35 -9.98 14.37 -6.39
CA GLU A 35 -10.92 15.06 -7.29
C GLU A 35 -10.23 15.98 -8.31
N ALA A 36 -9.03 16.44 -8.03
CA ALA A 36 -8.39 17.48 -8.83
C ALA A 36 -6.85 17.37 -8.90
N ARG A 37 -6.33 17.97 -9.98
CA ARG A 37 -4.90 18.26 -10.14
C ARG A 37 -4.71 19.75 -10.24
N ARG A 38 -4.01 20.35 -9.26
CA ARG A 38 -3.83 21.80 -9.18
C ARG A 38 -2.37 22.20 -9.01
N ALA A 39 -2.03 23.39 -9.49
CA ALA A 39 -0.76 24.02 -9.14
C ALA A 39 -0.90 24.72 -7.78
N ALA A 40 0.00 24.42 -6.85
CA ALA A 40 0.09 25.11 -5.57
C ALA A 40 0.42 26.60 -5.79
N ARG A 41 -0.22 27.48 -5.02
CA ARG A 41 -0.08 28.95 -5.15
C ARG A 41 0.42 29.56 -3.86
N LEU A 42 1.20 30.62 -3.99
CA LEU A 42 1.57 31.51 -2.90
C LEU A 42 0.38 32.37 -2.47
N HIS A 43 0.45 32.98 -1.31
CA HIS A 43 -0.55 33.99 -0.87
C HIS A 43 -0.74 35.14 -1.86
N SER A 44 0.28 35.47 -2.64
CA SER A 44 0.19 36.44 -3.74
C SER A 44 -0.64 35.97 -4.94
N GLY A 45 -1.10 34.72 -4.95
CA GLY A 45 -1.79 34.11 -6.09
C GLY A 45 -0.85 33.55 -7.17
N ALA A 46 0.45 33.87 -7.13
CA ALA A 46 1.43 33.33 -8.07
C ALA A 46 1.67 31.83 -7.83
N PRO A 47 1.97 31.01 -8.88
CA PRO A 47 2.30 29.63 -8.68
C PRO A 47 3.59 29.48 -7.86
N PHE A 48 3.62 28.47 -6.96
CA PHE A 48 4.87 28.09 -6.28
C PHE A 48 5.76 27.33 -7.26
N VAL A 49 6.85 27.95 -7.69
CA VAL A 49 7.82 27.34 -8.61
C VAL A 49 8.89 26.62 -7.78
N VAL A 50 9.04 25.32 -8.05
CA VAL A 50 10.00 24.46 -7.35
C VAL A 50 11.43 24.83 -7.72
N ARG A 51 12.28 25.02 -6.72
CA ARG A 51 13.71 25.28 -6.86
C ARG A 51 14.51 24.01 -6.59
N ARG A 52 15.77 24.01 -6.96
CA ARG A 52 16.69 22.90 -6.69
C ARG A 52 16.81 22.61 -5.18
N GLU A 53 16.91 23.67 -4.39
CA GLU A 53 17.01 23.60 -2.93
C GLU A 53 15.79 22.94 -2.29
N ASP A 54 14.61 23.03 -2.91
CA ASP A 54 13.40 22.36 -2.43
C ASP A 54 13.50 20.85 -2.60
N ILE A 55 14.03 20.40 -3.75
CA ILE A 55 14.29 18.97 -4.04
C ILE A 55 15.32 18.42 -3.05
N GLU A 56 16.47 19.10 -2.92
CA GLU A 56 17.56 18.70 -2.04
C GLU A 56 17.09 18.58 -0.58
N ARG A 57 16.28 19.51 -0.11
CA ARG A 57 15.74 19.51 1.25
C ARG A 57 14.75 18.34 1.47
N VAL A 58 13.88 18.06 0.50
CA VAL A 58 12.97 16.93 0.60
C VAL A 58 13.77 15.62 0.64
N LEU A 59 14.77 15.46 -0.22
CA LEU A 59 15.64 14.29 -0.23
C LEU A 59 16.46 14.15 1.07
N ALA A 60 17.03 15.24 1.58
CA ALA A 60 17.77 15.22 2.84
C ALA A 60 16.89 14.70 3.99
N VAL A 61 15.67 15.22 4.11
CA VAL A 61 14.72 14.75 5.12
C VAL A 61 14.33 13.29 4.87
N ALA A 62 14.06 12.91 3.61
CA ALA A 62 13.65 11.55 3.25
C ALA A 62 14.75 10.51 3.52
N SER A 63 16.02 10.88 3.36
CA SER A 63 17.18 10.01 3.59
C SER A 63 17.78 10.12 5.00
N ASP A 64 17.11 10.83 5.90
CA ASP A 64 17.64 11.14 7.24
C ASP A 64 19.03 11.79 7.20
N PHE A 65 19.21 12.71 6.25
CA PHE A 65 20.46 13.43 5.97
C PHE A 65 21.63 12.51 5.53
N SER A 66 21.32 11.25 5.13
CA SER A 66 22.29 10.28 4.63
C SER A 66 21.81 9.60 3.34
N VAL A 67 22.17 10.16 2.20
CA VAL A 67 21.83 9.59 0.88
C VAL A 67 22.40 8.17 0.71
N TYR A 68 23.53 7.87 1.33
CA TYR A 68 24.14 6.54 1.31
C TYR A 68 23.27 5.48 1.97
N ALA A 69 22.55 5.83 3.04
CA ALA A 69 21.67 4.91 3.76
C ALA A 69 20.47 4.45 2.91
N VAL A 70 20.09 5.21 1.89
CA VAL A 70 18.95 4.92 1.02
C VAL A 70 19.36 4.58 -0.43
N ASN A 71 20.66 4.34 -0.68
CA ASN A 71 21.16 4.10 -2.05
C ASN A 71 20.47 2.92 -2.73
N ASP A 72 20.20 1.82 -2.02
CA ASP A 72 19.49 0.66 -2.56
C ASP A 72 18.07 1.00 -3.01
N GLN A 73 17.43 1.96 -2.35
CA GLN A 73 16.13 2.48 -2.75
C GLN A 73 16.25 3.43 -3.94
N LEU A 74 17.26 4.30 -3.96
CA LEU A 74 17.53 5.22 -5.09
C LEU A 74 17.77 4.47 -6.40
N VAL A 75 18.50 3.36 -6.34
CA VAL A 75 18.73 2.47 -7.51
C VAL A 75 17.41 1.90 -8.02
N LYS A 76 16.43 1.66 -7.13
CA LYS A 76 15.08 1.22 -7.47
C LYS A 76 14.14 2.37 -7.90
N GLY A 77 14.65 3.62 -7.91
CA GLY A 77 13.91 4.81 -8.35
C GLY A 77 12.99 5.44 -7.30
N TYR A 78 13.14 5.10 -6.03
CA TYR A 78 12.34 5.69 -4.96
C TYR A 78 13.08 5.75 -3.63
N VAL A 79 12.53 6.55 -2.71
CA VAL A 79 12.88 6.54 -1.27
C VAL A 79 11.56 6.48 -0.50
N SER A 80 11.50 5.64 0.53
CA SER A 80 10.31 5.57 1.41
C SER A 80 10.63 6.16 2.78
N ARG A 81 9.73 6.99 3.29
CA ARG A 81 9.81 7.53 4.66
C ARG A 81 8.42 7.82 5.21
N ARG A 82 8.13 7.33 6.42
CA ARG A 82 6.83 7.50 7.11
C ARG A 82 5.64 7.20 6.20
N GLY A 83 5.70 6.08 5.51
CA GLY A 83 4.67 5.67 4.57
C GLY A 83 4.60 6.48 3.27
N ILE A 84 5.29 7.59 3.18
CA ILE A 84 5.36 8.38 1.95
C ILE A 84 6.37 7.72 1.01
N ARG A 85 5.92 7.27 -0.14
CA ARG A 85 6.80 6.81 -1.22
C ARG A 85 7.16 7.98 -2.11
N ILE A 86 8.46 8.26 -2.17
CA ILE A 86 9.04 9.37 -2.92
C ILE A 86 9.72 8.79 -4.15
N GLY A 87 9.06 8.81 -5.30
CA GLY A 87 9.66 8.49 -6.58
C GLY A 87 10.70 9.55 -6.93
N VAL A 88 11.86 9.12 -7.40
CA VAL A 88 12.98 10.00 -7.74
C VAL A 88 13.37 9.84 -9.19
N ALA A 89 13.73 10.95 -9.86
CA ALA A 89 14.30 10.93 -11.19
C ALA A 89 15.37 12.02 -11.35
N GLY A 90 16.46 11.66 -12.01
CA GLY A 90 17.62 12.50 -12.25
C GLY A 90 18.57 11.82 -13.23
N GLU A 91 19.88 12.03 -13.08
CA GLU A 91 20.90 11.40 -13.90
C GLU A 91 21.36 10.09 -13.25
N GLY A 92 21.26 8.98 -14.00
CA GLY A 92 21.80 7.68 -13.58
C GLY A 92 23.31 7.63 -13.64
N VAL A 93 23.94 7.06 -12.63
CA VAL A 93 25.34 6.65 -12.64
C VAL A 93 25.36 5.14 -12.80
N ALA A 94 25.90 4.65 -13.90
CA ALA A 94 25.92 3.23 -14.22
C ALA A 94 27.35 2.75 -14.49
N GLU A 95 27.63 1.49 -14.15
CA GLU A 95 28.84 0.78 -14.46
C GLU A 95 28.49 -0.60 -15.02
N SER A 96 29.12 -0.98 -16.12
CA SER A 96 28.88 -2.27 -16.79
C SER A 96 27.40 -2.57 -17.04
N GLY A 97 26.60 -1.52 -17.38
CA GLY A 97 25.16 -1.63 -17.65
C GLY A 97 24.27 -1.72 -16.41
N ARG A 98 24.82 -1.68 -15.21
CA ARG A 98 24.08 -1.69 -13.95
C ARG A 98 24.03 -0.30 -13.33
N LEU A 99 22.86 0.17 -12.96
CA LEU A 99 22.67 1.43 -12.24
C LEU A 99 23.26 1.29 -10.82
N LEU A 100 24.18 2.18 -10.47
CA LEU A 100 24.83 2.23 -9.15
C LEU A 100 24.17 3.24 -8.21
N THR A 101 23.73 4.37 -8.75
CA THR A 101 23.05 5.43 -8.00
C THR A 101 22.42 6.46 -8.94
N MET A 102 21.72 7.45 -8.39
CA MET A 102 21.24 8.63 -9.10
C MET A 102 21.89 9.90 -8.57
N LYS A 103 22.24 10.81 -9.44
CA LYS A 103 22.73 12.16 -9.14
C LYS A 103 21.87 13.22 -9.82
N HIS A 104 22.05 14.49 -9.44
CA HIS A 104 21.34 15.63 -10.02
C HIS A 104 19.82 15.40 -10.08
N ILE A 105 19.25 14.82 -8.99
CA ILE A 105 17.83 14.57 -8.90
C ILE A 105 17.08 15.90 -9.04
N ALA A 106 16.18 15.97 -10.03
CA ALA A 106 15.44 17.19 -10.37
C ALA A 106 13.92 16.98 -10.34
N PHE A 107 13.46 15.75 -10.12
CA PHE A 107 12.06 15.37 -10.14
C PHE A 107 11.76 14.47 -8.96
N LEU A 108 10.71 14.83 -8.19
CA LEU A 108 10.17 14.00 -7.13
C LEU A 108 8.67 13.84 -7.29
N THR A 109 8.19 12.65 -6.96
CA THR A 109 6.76 12.35 -6.85
C THR A 109 6.51 11.77 -5.47
N LEU A 110 5.88 12.52 -4.58
CA LEU A 110 5.53 12.07 -3.23
C LEU A 110 4.12 11.50 -3.25
N ARG A 111 3.98 10.21 -3.00
CA ARG A 111 2.68 9.56 -2.82
C ARG A 111 2.38 9.50 -1.33
N ILE A 112 1.25 10.11 -0.95
CA ILE A 112 0.82 10.23 0.43
C ILE A 112 -0.24 9.16 0.67
N PRO A 113 0.02 8.19 1.56
CA PRO A 113 -0.98 7.19 1.89
C PRO A 113 -2.14 7.83 2.65
N HIS A 114 -3.33 7.28 2.46
CA HIS A 114 -4.53 7.70 3.17
C HIS A 114 -5.10 6.57 3.99
N GLU A 115 -5.58 6.92 5.16
CA GLU A 115 -6.42 6.08 5.97
C GLU A 115 -7.88 6.39 5.66
N VAL A 116 -8.66 5.36 5.44
CA VAL A 116 -10.10 5.48 5.25
C VAL A 116 -10.76 4.54 6.25
N LYS A 117 -11.06 5.06 7.44
CA LYS A 117 -11.82 4.32 8.44
C LYS A 117 -13.20 4.00 7.88
N GLY A 118 -13.66 2.77 8.14
CA GLY A 118 -14.93 2.28 7.60
C GLY A 118 -14.84 1.79 6.14
N ALA A 119 -13.64 1.75 5.53
CA ALA A 119 -13.49 1.23 4.16
C ALA A 119 -14.03 -0.20 3.97
N ALA A 120 -14.01 -1.01 5.03
CA ALA A 120 -14.49 -2.39 5.02
C ALA A 120 -15.86 -2.57 5.72
N ASP A 121 -16.59 -1.50 6.08
CA ASP A 121 -17.85 -1.61 6.80
C ASP A 121 -18.90 -2.44 6.05
N GLY A 122 -18.94 -2.31 4.72
CA GLY A 122 -19.88 -3.05 3.88
C GLY A 122 -19.68 -4.56 3.84
N VAL A 123 -18.56 -5.08 4.38
CA VAL A 123 -18.24 -6.51 4.39
C VAL A 123 -18.08 -7.08 5.80
N LYS A 124 -18.26 -6.29 6.85
CA LYS A 124 -18.04 -6.72 8.25
C LYS A 124 -18.78 -8.00 8.58
N GLU A 125 -20.07 -8.07 8.26
CA GLU A 125 -20.88 -9.26 8.54
C GLU A 125 -20.40 -10.47 7.73
N ALA A 126 -20.04 -10.28 6.48
CA ALA A 126 -19.54 -11.37 5.64
C ALA A 126 -18.20 -11.92 6.16
N VAL A 127 -17.28 -11.05 6.62
CA VAL A 127 -15.93 -11.41 7.06
C VAL A 127 -15.87 -11.90 8.51
N PHE A 128 -16.63 -11.26 9.41
CA PHE A 128 -16.53 -11.49 10.86
C PHE A 128 -17.78 -12.13 11.47
N GLY A 129 -18.90 -12.20 10.73
CA GLY A 129 -20.14 -12.83 11.21
C GLY A 129 -19.97 -14.32 11.46
N GLY A 130 -20.12 -14.75 12.73
CA GLY A 130 -19.92 -16.14 13.15
C GLY A 130 -18.44 -16.57 13.28
N GLY A 131 -17.53 -15.62 13.34
CA GLY A 131 -16.08 -15.80 13.40
C GLY A 131 -15.37 -15.23 12.18
N VAL A 132 -14.05 -15.02 12.30
CA VAL A 132 -13.23 -14.48 11.22
C VAL A 132 -13.07 -15.49 10.08
N LYS A 133 -13.13 -15.04 8.84
CA LYS A 133 -13.09 -15.87 7.64
C LYS A 133 -11.93 -15.51 6.72
N ASN A 134 -11.33 -16.52 6.07
CA ASN A 134 -10.32 -16.30 5.04
C ASN A 134 -10.88 -15.39 3.94
N THR A 135 -10.27 -14.24 3.73
CA THR A 135 -10.81 -13.20 2.84
C THR A 135 -9.82 -12.80 1.77
N LEU A 136 -10.25 -12.88 0.52
CA LEU A 136 -9.47 -12.40 -0.63
C LEU A 136 -10.06 -11.08 -1.16
N VAL A 137 -9.23 -10.04 -1.23
CA VAL A 137 -9.60 -8.72 -1.76
C VAL A 137 -9.05 -8.58 -3.16
N ILE A 138 -9.92 -8.49 -4.15
CA ILE A 138 -9.57 -8.45 -5.56
C ILE A 138 -9.92 -7.08 -6.13
N SER A 139 -9.04 -6.49 -6.90
CA SER A 139 -9.34 -5.28 -7.66
C SER A 139 -8.32 -5.00 -8.76
N PRO A 140 -8.68 -4.22 -9.78
CA PRO A 140 -7.72 -3.64 -10.71
C PRO A 140 -6.75 -2.68 -10.00
N PRO A 141 -5.72 -2.16 -10.70
CA PRO A 141 -4.83 -1.13 -10.18
C PRO A 141 -5.61 0.06 -9.64
N TYR A 142 -5.08 0.66 -8.56
CA TYR A 142 -5.69 1.82 -7.90
C TYR A 142 -7.10 1.59 -7.33
N GLY A 143 -7.56 0.35 -7.23
CA GLY A 143 -8.88 -0.01 -6.71
C GLY A 143 -9.03 0.03 -5.18
N GLY A 144 -7.99 0.44 -4.43
CA GLY A 144 -8.08 0.64 -2.99
C GLY A 144 -7.78 -0.58 -2.13
N LYS A 145 -7.24 -1.68 -2.69
CA LYS A 145 -6.90 -2.93 -1.96
C LYS A 145 -6.17 -2.70 -0.64
N THR A 146 -5.06 -1.97 -0.69
CA THR A 146 -4.20 -1.73 0.48
C THR A 146 -4.94 -1.00 1.60
N THR A 147 -5.76 0.01 1.25
CA THR A 147 -6.59 0.75 2.21
C THR A 147 -7.66 -0.16 2.82
N PHE A 148 -8.27 -1.00 2.00
CA PHE A 148 -9.28 -1.95 2.44
C PHE A 148 -8.71 -3.04 3.35
N LEU A 149 -7.56 -3.63 2.98
CA LEU A 149 -6.84 -4.61 3.82
C LEU A 149 -6.39 -4.00 5.15
N ARG A 150 -5.92 -2.75 5.14
CA ARG A 150 -5.57 -2.04 6.38
C ARG A 150 -6.75 -1.93 7.33
N GLU A 151 -7.93 -1.60 6.82
CA GLU A 151 -9.14 -1.52 7.64
C GLU A 151 -9.57 -2.92 8.13
N LEU A 152 -9.46 -3.97 7.31
CA LEU A 152 -9.70 -5.34 7.77
C LEU A 152 -8.71 -5.75 8.86
N ALA A 153 -7.41 -5.40 8.73
CA ALA A 153 -6.41 -5.63 9.76
C ALA A 153 -6.78 -4.94 11.08
N ARG A 154 -7.09 -3.64 11.02
CA ARG A 154 -7.52 -2.87 12.18
C ARG A 154 -8.76 -3.46 12.85
N LEU A 155 -9.74 -3.90 12.06
CA LEU A 155 -10.96 -4.50 12.60
C LEU A 155 -10.69 -5.88 13.23
N SER A 156 -9.83 -6.71 12.61
CA SER A 156 -9.52 -8.03 13.16
C SER A 156 -8.74 -7.94 14.46
N SER A 157 -7.82 -6.98 14.60
CA SER A 157 -7.01 -6.80 15.80
C SER A 157 -7.80 -6.45 17.06
N MET A 158 -9.05 -6.00 16.90
CA MET A 158 -9.95 -5.75 18.05
C MET A 158 -10.34 -7.03 18.80
N SER A 159 -10.17 -8.21 18.20
CA SER A 159 -10.63 -9.48 18.78
C SER A 159 -9.69 -10.66 18.54
N TYR A 160 -8.70 -10.52 17.67
CA TYR A 160 -7.79 -11.59 17.25
C TYR A 160 -6.34 -11.11 17.24
N ASN A 161 -5.39 -11.99 17.62
CA ASN A 161 -3.97 -11.74 17.43
C ASN A 161 -3.67 -11.67 15.93
N THR A 162 -3.48 -10.47 15.42
CA THR A 162 -3.36 -10.19 13.99
C THR A 162 -1.93 -9.80 13.63
N LEU A 163 -1.31 -10.54 12.72
CA LEU A 163 0.01 -10.23 12.16
C LEU A 163 -0.14 -9.65 10.74
N VAL A 164 0.43 -8.47 10.52
CA VAL A 164 0.53 -7.84 9.19
C VAL A 164 1.90 -8.12 8.60
N ILE A 165 1.93 -8.75 7.42
CA ILE A 165 3.13 -8.94 6.60
C ILE A 165 3.14 -7.85 5.53
N ASP A 166 4.00 -6.85 5.72
CA ASP A 166 4.08 -5.63 4.89
C ASP A 166 5.42 -5.58 4.14
N GLU A 167 5.57 -6.39 3.11
CA GLU A 167 6.81 -6.49 2.33
C GLU A 167 7.24 -5.14 1.72
N ARG A 168 6.27 -4.28 1.36
CA ARG A 168 6.51 -3.03 0.62
C ARG A 168 6.35 -1.77 1.44
N TRP A 169 6.14 -1.88 2.76
CA TRP A 169 5.82 -0.74 3.63
C TRP A 169 4.58 0.05 3.18
N GLU A 170 3.59 -0.63 2.61
CA GLU A 170 2.36 0.00 2.09
C GLU A 170 1.16 -0.16 3.04
N LEU A 171 1.12 -1.25 3.83
CA LEU A 171 0.05 -1.49 4.81
C LEU A 171 0.25 -0.68 6.08
N ALA A 172 1.38 -0.86 6.74
CA ALA A 172 1.73 -0.25 8.02
C ALA A 172 2.46 1.07 7.86
N ALA A 173 3.16 1.24 6.74
CA ALA A 173 4.07 2.36 6.51
C ALA A 173 5.08 2.53 7.67
N ALA A 174 5.56 1.42 8.22
CA ALA A 174 6.35 1.39 9.43
C ALA A 174 7.64 2.21 9.33
N GLU A 175 7.96 2.96 10.40
CA GLU A 175 9.23 3.65 10.59
C GLU A 175 9.91 3.10 11.85
N ASN A 176 11.15 2.64 11.72
CA ASN A 176 11.89 2.01 12.83
C ASN A 176 11.10 0.86 13.51
N GLY A 177 10.35 0.08 12.69
CA GLY A 177 9.55 -1.03 13.17
C GLY A 177 8.17 -0.64 13.74
N VAL A 178 7.85 0.65 13.86
CA VAL A 178 6.58 1.14 14.40
C VAL A 178 5.65 1.57 13.26
N PRO A 179 4.41 1.06 13.18
CA PRO A 179 3.42 1.53 12.22
C PRO A 179 3.19 3.04 12.32
N THR A 180 3.10 3.72 11.17
CA THR A 180 2.71 5.13 11.11
C THR A 180 1.25 5.32 10.67
N LEU A 181 0.63 4.24 10.18
CA LEU A 181 -0.78 4.17 9.84
C LEU A 181 -1.52 3.34 10.89
N ASP A 182 -2.79 3.65 11.11
CA ASP A 182 -3.63 2.98 12.12
C ASP A 182 -4.00 1.55 11.65
N LEU A 183 -3.38 0.58 12.30
CA LEU A 183 -3.67 -0.85 12.14
C LEU A 183 -4.33 -1.45 13.40
N GLY A 184 -4.74 -0.61 14.37
CA GLY A 184 -5.17 -1.10 15.67
C GLY A 184 -4.03 -1.79 16.43
N ASP A 185 -4.32 -2.92 17.07
CA ASP A 185 -3.38 -3.70 17.89
C ASP A 185 -2.67 -4.80 17.09
N CYS A 186 -2.39 -4.58 15.79
CA CYS A 186 -1.67 -5.55 14.97
C CYS A 186 -0.18 -5.59 15.27
N ASP A 187 0.39 -6.79 15.30
CA ASP A 187 1.82 -6.99 15.12
C ASP A 187 2.20 -6.77 13.66
N VAL A 188 3.39 -6.23 13.39
CA VAL A 188 3.82 -5.92 12.02
C VAL A 188 5.23 -6.41 11.75
N VAL A 189 5.41 -7.12 10.64
CA VAL A 189 6.72 -7.39 10.05
C VAL A 189 6.81 -6.69 8.70
N SER A 190 7.79 -5.78 8.55
CA SER A 190 7.96 -4.97 7.33
C SER A 190 9.28 -5.25 6.62
N GLY A 191 9.26 -5.16 5.27
CA GLY A 191 10.47 -5.25 4.46
C GLY A 191 11.08 -6.65 4.34
N VAL A 192 10.37 -7.66 4.79
CA VAL A 192 10.73 -9.08 4.67
C VAL A 192 9.86 -9.69 3.57
N SER A 193 10.40 -10.63 2.79
CA SER A 193 9.59 -11.34 1.79
C SER A 193 8.45 -12.08 2.46
N LYS A 194 7.30 -12.24 1.76
CA LYS A 194 6.17 -12.98 2.31
C LYS A 194 6.56 -14.40 2.72
N LEU A 195 7.35 -15.07 1.90
CA LEU A 195 7.78 -16.45 2.18
C LEU A 195 8.63 -16.53 3.45
N ASP A 196 9.63 -15.65 3.60
CA ASP A 196 10.45 -15.61 4.81
C ASP A 196 9.61 -15.28 6.07
N ALA A 197 8.63 -14.38 5.92
CA ALA A 197 7.71 -14.04 7.01
C ALA A 197 6.83 -15.24 7.40
N TYR A 198 6.28 -15.98 6.44
CA TYR A 198 5.49 -17.20 6.69
C TYR A 198 6.32 -18.28 7.37
N GLU A 199 7.55 -18.50 6.92
CA GLU A 199 8.42 -19.55 7.47
C GLU A 199 8.91 -19.24 8.89
N ASN A 200 9.22 -17.99 9.17
CA ASN A 200 9.91 -17.59 10.41
C ASN A 200 8.99 -16.83 11.38
N THR A 201 8.36 -15.74 10.93
CA THR A 201 7.63 -14.84 11.82
C THR A 201 6.30 -15.42 12.27
N VAL A 202 5.55 -16.07 11.37
CA VAL A 202 4.24 -16.65 11.70
C VAL A 202 4.36 -17.70 12.80
N ARG A 203 5.36 -18.58 12.71
CA ARG A 203 5.61 -19.59 13.76
C ARG A 203 6.02 -19.00 15.10
N ALA A 204 6.78 -17.89 15.08
CA ALA A 204 7.25 -17.26 16.29
C ALA A 204 6.18 -16.41 16.99
N MET A 205 5.33 -15.74 16.20
CA MET A 205 4.30 -14.82 16.71
C MET A 205 2.96 -15.48 17.00
N ASN A 206 2.73 -16.70 16.45
CA ASN A 206 1.50 -17.49 16.64
C ASN A 206 0.22 -16.68 16.43
N PRO A 207 0.03 -16.03 15.28
CA PRO A 207 -1.16 -15.22 15.01
C PRO A 207 -2.40 -16.08 14.78
N GLU A 208 -3.57 -15.53 15.08
CA GLU A 208 -4.86 -16.08 14.69
C GLU A 208 -5.27 -15.60 13.30
N VAL A 209 -4.84 -14.39 12.92
CA VAL A 209 -5.10 -13.78 11.61
C VAL A 209 -3.80 -13.26 11.02
N ILE A 210 -3.58 -13.53 9.75
CA ILE A 210 -2.50 -12.93 8.96
C ILE A 210 -3.11 -12.01 7.92
N VAL A 211 -2.55 -10.81 7.79
CA VAL A 211 -2.88 -9.87 6.73
C VAL A 211 -1.66 -9.65 5.86
N THR A 212 -1.80 -9.88 4.57
CA THR A 212 -0.71 -9.67 3.61
C THR A 212 -1.20 -8.88 2.40
N ASP A 213 -0.32 -8.06 1.85
CA ASP A 213 -0.60 -7.32 0.64
C ASP A 213 -0.68 -8.24 -0.61
N GLU A 214 -0.54 -7.67 -1.78
CA GLU A 214 -0.78 -8.32 -3.06
C GLU A 214 0.09 -9.57 -3.28
N LEU A 215 -0.57 -10.69 -3.54
CA LEU A 215 0.07 -11.94 -3.94
C LEU A 215 0.40 -11.91 -5.44
N PHE A 216 1.65 -12.21 -5.79
CA PHE A 216 2.13 -12.19 -7.18
C PHE A 216 2.60 -13.55 -7.67
N ARG A 217 3.05 -14.41 -6.77
CA ARG A 217 3.69 -15.68 -7.09
C ARG A 217 2.87 -16.86 -6.59
N ARG A 218 3.02 -17.97 -7.26
CA ARG A 218 2.38 -19.22 -6.86
C ARG A 218 2.80 -19.64 -5.45
N GLU A 219 4.09 -19.51 -5.16
CA GLU A 219 4.66 -19.90 -3.86
C GLU A 219 4.05 -19.11 -2.71
N GLU A 220 3.73 -17.82 -2.94
CA GLU A 220 3.04 -16.96 -1.95
C GLU A 220 1.60 -17.46 -1.73
N ALA A 221 0.90 -17.84 -2.79
CA ALA A 221 -0.46 -18.40 -2.70
C ALA A 221 -0.45 -19.77 -1.99
N ASP A 222 0.54 -20.60 -2.26
CA ASP A 222 0.73 -21.89 -1.58
C ASP A 222 0.98 -21.67 -0.07
N ALA A 223 1.82 -20.72 0.33
CA ALA A 223 2.06 -20.37 1.73
C ALA A 223 0.80 -19.89 2.46
N VAL A 224 -0.04 -19.08 1.78
CA VAL A 224 -1.36 -18.67 2.28
C VAL A 224 -2.27 -19.87 2.51
N CYS A 225 -2.34 -20.79 1.54
CA CYS A 225 -3.15 -22.01 1.66
C CYS A 225 -2.69 -22.90 2.81
N ASP A 226 -1.37 -23.04 2.99
CA ASP A 226 -0.81 -23.85 4.06
C ASP A 226 -1.08 -23.23 5.44
N ALA A 227 -0.96 -21.90 5.60
CA ALA A 227 -1.34 -21.21 6.83
C ALA A 227 -2.83 -21.38 7.15
N ALA A 228 -3.70 -21.22 6.13
CA ALA A 228 -5.14 -21.40 6.30
C ALA A 228 -5.52 -22.83 6.72
N ARG A 229 -4.86 -23.86 6.16
CA ARG A 229 -5.04 -25.27 6.54
C ARG A 229 -4.54 -25.57 7.95
N CYS A 230 -3.57 -24.83 8.43
CA CYS A 230 -3.11 -24.90 9.82
C CYS A 230 -4.04 -24.17 10.81
N GLY A 231 -5.15 -23.58 10.36
CA GLY A 231 -6.13 -22.93 11.20
C GLY A 231 -5.94 -21.43 11.37
N VAL A 232 -4.89 -20.86 10.78
CA VAL A 232 -4.67 -19.40 10.78
C VAL A 232 -5.55 -18.77 9.69
N LYS A 233 -6.29 -17.73 10.03
CA LYS A 233 -7.10 -17.00 9.04
C LYS A 233 -6.24 -16.01 8.26
N VAL A 234 -6.56 -15.83 6.98
CA VAL A 234 -5.74 -14.98 6.11
C VAL A 234 -6.60 -13.97 5.37
N PHE A 235 -6.18 -12.70 5.43
CA PHE A 235 -6.63 -11.64 4.54
C PHE A 235 -5.51 -11.33 3.55
N ALA A 236 -5.78 -11.52 2.27
CA ALA A 236 -4.81 -11.25 1.22
C ALA A 236 -5.45 -10.51 0.05
N SER A 237 -4.64 -9.86 -0.78
CA SER A 237 -5.17 -9.25 -2.00
C SER A 237 -4.58 -9.83 -3.27
N LEU A 238 -5.38 -9.76 -4.32
CA LEU A 238 -5.05 -10.16 -5.68
C LEU A 238 -5.34 -9.03 -6.66
N HIS A 239 -4.59 -9.03 -7.73
CA HIS A 239 -4.88 -8.18 -8.88
C HIS A 239 -5.90 -8.87 -9.79
N GLY A 240 -6.96 -8.18 -10.18
CA GLY A 240 -7.96 -8.72 -11.08
C GLY A 240 -9.16 -7.80 -11.30
N GLU A 241 -9.86 -8.02 -12.39
CA GLU A 241 -11.09 -7.29 -12.76
C GLU A 241 -12.36 -8.05 -12.39
N SER A 242 -12.23 -9.36 -12.08
CA SER A 242 -13.28 -10.26 -11.60
C SER A 242 -12.71 -11.29 -10.63
N ILE A 243 -13.56 -11.85 -9.80
CA ILE A 243 -13.19 -12.90 -8.82
C ILE A 243 -12.77 -14.16 -9.57
N GLU A 244 -13.58 -14.60 -10.53
CA GLU A 244 -13.31 -15.79 -11.32
C GLU A 244 -12.01 -15.67 -12.14
N GLY A 245 -11.79 -14.51 -12.77
CA GLY A 245 -10.58 -14.24 -13.54
C GLY A 245 -9.32 -14.31 -12.69
N ALA A 246 -9.35 -13.74 -11.48
CA ALA A 246 -8.23 -13.79 -10.57
C ALA A 246 -7.94 -15.21 -10.08
N LEU A 247 -8.96 -15.97 -9.68
CA LEU A 247 -8.80 -17.30 -9.12
C LEU A 247 -8.54 -18.40 -10.16
N ARG A 248 -8.95 -18.22 -11.42
CA ARG A 248 -8.61 -19.14 -12.53
C ARG A 248 -7.17 -18.97 -13.01
N ALA A 249 -6.46 -17.92 -12.59
CA ALA A 249 -5.05 -17.80 -12.94
C ALA A 249 -4.26 -18.99 -12.35
N PRO A 250 -3.35 -19.63 -13.13
CA PRO A 250 -2.65 -20.84 -12.69
C PRO A 250 -1.88 -20.71 -11.39
N ALA A 251 -1.46 -19.49 -11.04
CA ALA A 251 -0.77 -19.21 -9.79
C ALA A 251 -1.71 -19.21 -8.57
N PHE A 252 -3.01 -18.94 -8.75
CA PHE A 252 -3.91 -18.63 -7.65
C PHE A 252 -5.11 -19.58 -7.51
N GLY A 253 -5.22 -20.60 -8.38
CA GLY A 253 -6.36 -21.54 -8.35
C GLY A 253 -6.58 -22.23 -6.99
N ARG A 254 -5.49 -22.53 -6.27
CA ARG A 254 -5.57 -23.15 -4.93
C ARG A 254 -6.16 -22.23 -3.86
N LEU A 255 -6.12 -20.91 -4.04
CA LEU A 255 -6.74 -19.97 -3.09
C LEU A 255 -8.26 -20.15 -3.02
N ALA A 256 -8.90 -20.61 -4.10
CA ALA A 256 -10.33 -20.91 -4.11
C ALA A 256 -10.72 -22.02 -3.12
N GLU A 257 -9.78 -22.94 -2.80
CA GLU A 257 -10.02 -24.05 -1.85
C GLU A 257 -10.12 -23.57 -0.40
N VAL A 258 -9.48 -22.43 -0.07
CA VAL A 258 -9.41 -21.91 1.31
C VAL A 258 -10.16 -20.59 1.48
N ALA A 259 -10.52 -19.90 0.40
CA ALA A 259 -11.26 -18.65 0.44
C ALA A 259 -12.69 -18.87 0.96
N GLU A 260 -13.05 -18.16 2.02
CA GLU A 260 -14.40 -18.16 2.59
C GLU A 260 -15.20 -16.94 2.14
N VAL A 261 -14.52 -15.82 1.88
CA VAL A 261 -15.08 -14.58 1.36
C VAL A 261 -14.18 -14.00 0.29
N CYS A 262 -14.74 -13.65 -0.85
CA CYS A 262 -14.05 -12.89 -1.89
C CYS A 262 -14.73 -11.53 -2.05
N VAL A 263 -13.93 -10.46 -2.03
CA VAL A 263 -14.39 -9.08 -2.17
C VAL A 263 -13.82 -8.50 -3.44
N LEU A 264 -14.67 -8.04 -4.34
CA LEU A 264 -14.25 -7.31 -5.54
C LEU A 264 -14.44 -5.81 -5.33
N LEU A 265 -13.36 -5.06 -5.47
CA LEU A 265 -13.39 -3.60 -5.41
C LEU A 265 -13.25 -2.98 -6.80
N SER A 266 -13.79 -1.78 -6.96
CA SER A 266 -13.72 -0.95 -8.16
C SER A 266 -12.99 0.37 -7.86
N PRO A 267 -12.20 0.90 -8.81
CA PRO A 267 -11.68 2.26 -8.71
C PRO A 267 -12.76 3.33 -8.97
N HIS A 268 -13.94 2.95 -9.48
CA HIS A 268 -15.03 3.86 -9.85
C HIS A 268 -16.28 3.61 -9.01
N PRO A 269 -17.02 4.68 -8.63
CA PRO A 269 -16.75 6.11 -8.83
C PRO A 269 -15.55 6.61 -8.01
N ARG A 270 -15.09 5.86 -7.00
CA ARG A 270 -13.89 6.15 -6.18
C ARG A 270 -13.17 4.85 -5.81
N ALA A 271 -11.88 4.93 -5.55
CA ALA A 271 -11.10 3.79 -5.05
C ALA A 271 -11.73 3.20 -3.77
N GLY A 272 -11.78 1.87 -3.68
CA GLY A 272 -12.40 1.16 -2.57
C GLY A 272 -13.92 0.99 -2.69
N THR A 273 -14.53 1.35 -3.84
CA THR A 273 -15.95 1.07 -4.07
C THR A 273 -16.18 -0.44 -4.09
N LEU A 274 -17.03 -0.93 -3.17
CA LEU A 274 -17.43 -2.34 -3.13
C LEU A 274 -18.28 -2.65 -4.35
N LYS A 275 -17.82 -3.59 -5.19
CA LYS A 275 -18.54 -4.03 -6.39
C LYS A 275 -19.28 -5.33 -6.14
N GLU A 276 -18.65 -6.27 -5.44
CA GLU A 276 -19.20 -7.59 -5.22
C GLU A 276 -18.60 -8.25 -3.97
N VAL A 277 -19.42 -9.06 -3.29
CA VAL A 277 -18.96 -9.96 -2.22
C VAL A 277 -19.50 -11.35 -2.53
N VAL A 278 -18.60 -12.32 -2.53
CA VAL A 278 -18.94 -13.73 -2.84
C VAL A 278 -18.50 -14.60 -1.67
N THR A 279 -19.39 -15.42 -1.19
CA THR A 279 -19.15 -16.41 -0.13
C THR A 279 -18.56 -17.71 -0.69
N ALA A 280 -17.98 -18.55 0.18
CA ALA A 280 -17.44 -19.87 -0.24
C ALA A 280 -18.47 -20.71 -1.01
N ARG A 281 -19.74 -20.69 -0.62
CA ARG A 281 -20.82 -21.42 -1.29
C ARG A 281 -21.01 -20.94 -2.73
N GLU A 282 -21.15 -19.62 -2.89
CA GLU A 282 -21.29 -19.00 -4.22
C GLU A 282 -20.05 -19.17 -5.09
N LEU A 283 -18.85 -19.15 -4.45
CA LEU A 283 -17.59 -19.37 -5.14
C LEU A 283 -17.52 -20.79 -5.73
N ALA A 284 -17.94 -21.81 -4.97
CA ALA A 284 -17.98 -23.20 -5.42
C ALA A 284 -18.95 -23.40 -6.60
N GLU A 285 -20.02 -22.61 -6.69
CA GLU A 285 -20.96 -22.65 -7.83
C GLU A 285 -20.38 -22.00 -9.10
N ARG A 286 -19.45 -21.05 -8.95
CA ARG A 286 -18.84 -20.26 -10.05
C ARG A 286 -17.53 -20.85 -10.58
N LEU A 287 -16.83 -21.61 -9.75
CA LEU A 287 -15.54 -22.22 -10.04
C LEU A 287 -15.66 -23.75 -9.87
N PRO A 288 -16.31 -24.44 -10.82
CA PRO A 288 -16.47 -25.89 -10.80
C PRO A 288 -15.15 -26.62 -11.05
#